data_274955f9323ed6829319f25d3fc800df
#
_entry.id   274955f9323ed6829319f25d3fc800df
#
_cell.length_a   1.000
_cell.length_b   1.000
_cell.length_c   1.000
_cell.angle_alpha   90.00
_cell.angle_beta   90.00
_cell.angle_gamma   90.00
#
_symmetry.space_group_name_H-M   'P 1'
#
loop_
_entity.id
_entity.type
_entity.pdbx_description
1 polymer ?
#
loop_
_entity_poly.entity_id
_entity_poly.type
_entity_poly.pdbx_seq_one_letter_code
_entity_poly.pdbx_strand_id
1 'polypeptide(L)'
;FILVIFTPHNLYLSVTPMSDFSEKATITRKLTNFTGGGKSFAGVKITKINDNRFMISWEEYVSDDNKKNSSANDPLSSSTLHYLFVDGKGKSLSKEFTTAAPISDCQPVVKDSRVVYYASNSNTLNFYSINSDNGKADKKTYHIAGDNATWNFKNGILTISGYGPLSISTEENHRYPVSSTKGWFSFSNDSSWKAIKNQIRKVIIKPGITSISERAFVSLPELKEVDIQKGVTK
;
A
#
# COMPACT_ATOMS: atom_id res chain seq x y z
N PHE A 1 9.66 -6.59 27.14
CA PHE A 1 8.32 -6.36 26.56
C PHE A 1 8.21 -4.91 26.13
N ILE A 2 7.83 -4.68 24.89
CA ILE A 2 7.63 -3.34 24.32
C ILE A 2 6.15 -3.19 23.98
N LEU A 3 5.54 -2.11 24.44
CA LEU A 3 4.14 -1.78 24.21
C LEU A 3 4.05 -0.32 23.73
N VAL A 4 3.18 -0.03 22.78
CA VAL A 4 2.78 1.35 22.48
C VAL A 4 1.41 1.58 23.08
N ILE A 5 1.35 2.55 23.96
CA ILE A 5 0.12 2.97 24.65
C ILE A 5 -0.35 4.26 23.97
N PHE A 6 -1.63 4.36 23.69
CA PHE A 6 -2.23 5.57 23.15
C PHE A 6 -3.25 6.14 24.13
N THR A 7 -3.18 7.42 24.29
CA THR A 7 -4.24 8.24 24.91
C THR A 7 -5.04 8.92 23.78
N PRO A 8 -6.18 9.56 24.06
CA PRO A 8 -6.95 10.25 23.01
C PRO A 8 -6.14 11.24 22.17
N HIS A 9 -4.97 11.68 22.66
CA HIS A 9 -4.21 12.75 22.01
C HIS A 9 -2.75 12.41 21.73
N ASN A 10 -2.17 11.32 22.31
CA ASN A 10 -0.74 11.07 22.14
C ASN A 10 -0.38 9.58 22.21
N LEU A 11 0.73 9.25 21.56
CA LEU A 11 1.37 7.94 21.60
C LEU A 11 2.50 7.93 22.64
N TYR A 12 2.60 6.84 23.39
CA TYR A 12 3.64 6.57 24.36
C TYR A 12 4.25 5.20 24.06
N LEU A 13 5.57 5.13 24.11
CA LEU A 13 6.32 3.88 24.11
C LEU A 13 6.56 3.47 25.56
N SER A 14 6.12 2.28 25.94
CA SER A 14 6.37 1.67 27.25
C SER A 14 7.21 0.42 27.08
N VAL A 15 8.26 0.30 27.86
CA VAL A 15 9.17 -0.85 27.84
C VAL A 15 9.29 -1.41 29.25
N THR A 16 8.90 -2.66 29.42
CA THR A 16 8.99 -3.40 30.67
C THR A 16 9.97 -4.56 30.52
N PRO A 17 10.99 -4.69 31.37
CA PRO A 17 11.89 -5.84 31.37
C PRO A 17 11.13 -7.14 31.61
N MET A 18 11.53 -8.23 30.96
CA MET A 18 10.93 -9.57 31.20
C MET A 18 11.24 -10.12 32.58
N SER A 19 12.32 -9.65 33.22
CA SER A 19 12.74 -10.06 34.56
C SER A 19 12.03 -9.32 35.70
N ASP A 20 11.39 -8.19 35.38
CA ASP A 20 10.70 -7.36 36.38
C ASP A 20 9.52 -6.62 35.72
N PHE A 21 8.31 -7.07 36.01
CA PHE A 21 7.06 -6.47 35.51
C PHE A 21 6.54 -5.34 36.42
N SER A 22 7.35 -4.84 37.35
CA SER A 22 6.94 -3.74 38.22
C SER A 22 6.82 -2.43 37.44
N GLU A 23 5.97 -1.55 37.94
CA GLU A 23 5.83 -0.20 37.40
C GLU A 23 7.15 0.58 37.47
N LYS A 24 7.96 0.35 38.54
CA LYS A 24 9.27 0.98 38.72
C LYS A 24 10.28 0.59 37.65
N ALA A 25 10.20 -0.64 37.14
CA ALA A 25 11.09 -1.12 36.07
C ALA A 25 10.61 -0.73 34.68
N THR A 26 9.39 -0.23 34.56
CA THR A 26 8.80 0.17 33.29
C THR A 26 9.22 1.58 32.92
N ILE A 27 9.81 1.72 31.74
CA ILE A 27 10.18 3.03 31.15
C ILE A 27 9.09 3.43 30.17
N THR A 28 8.48 4.60 30.39
CA THR A 28 7.48 5.16 29.49
C THR A 28 7.98 6.47 28.88
N ARG A 29 7.87 6.61 27.58
CA ARG A 29 8.30 7.79 26.82
C ARG A 29 7.20 8.23 25.87
N LYS A 30 6.93 9.54 25.86
CA LYS A 30 6.01 10.16 24.89
C LYS A 30 6.66 10.18 23.50
N LEU A 31 5.92 9.71 22.49
CA LEU A 31 6.38 9.69 21.08
C LEU A 31 5.84 10.86 20.27
N THR A 32 4.59 11.31 20.55
CA THR A 32 3.96 12.40 19.82
C THR A 32 3.58 13.54 20.76
N ASN A 33 3.41 14.72 20.23
CA ASN A 33 3.01 15.90 21.00
C ASN A 33 1.87 16.66 20.31
N PHE A 34 0.73 15.98 20.13
CA PHE A 34 -0.45 16.61 19.58
C PHE A 34 -1.11 17.51 20.64
N THR A 35 -1.27 18.77 20.31
CA THR A 35 -1.87 19.80 21.21
C THR A 35 -3.30 20.15 20.82
N GLY A 36 -3.97 19.29 20.04
CA GLY A 36 -5.27 19.56 19.43
C GLY A 36 -5.13 20.00 17.97
N GLY A 37 -6.18 20.59 17.39
CA GLY A 37 -6.13 21.12 16.01
C GLY A 37 -6.44 20.10 14.92
N GLY A 38 -7.34 19.15 15.20
CA GLY A 38 -7.83 18.22 14.18
C GLY A 38 -6.84 17.13 13.73
N LYS A 39 -5.74 16.94 14.46
CA LYS A 39 -4.81 15.84 14.22
C LYS A 39 -5.19 14.62 15.03
N SER A 40 -5.23 13.48 14.37
CA SER A 40 -5.42 12.16 14.98
C SER A 40 -4.42 11.17 14.42
N PHE A 41 -4.32 10.02 15.04
CA PHE A 41 -3.45 8.94 14.55
C PHE A 41 -4.17 7.60 14.57
N ALA A 42 -3.72 6.69 13.74
CA ALA A 42 -4.20 5.31 13.69
C ALA A 42 -3.07 4.37 13.23
N GLY A 43 -3.39 3.10 13.05
CA GLY A 43 -2.49 2.13 12.43
C GLY A 43 -1.18 1.92 13.18
N VAL A 44 -1.17 2.08 14.52
CA VAL A 44 0.06 1.93 15.33
C VAL A 44 0.57 0.51 15.25
N LYS A 45 1.83 0.33 14.84
CA LYS A 45 2.49 -0.98 14.73
C LYS A 45 3.85 -0.97 15.43
N ILE A 46 4.19 -2.13 16.00
CA ILE A 46 5.55 -2.46 16.43
C ILE A 46 6.04 -3.60 15.54
N THR A 47 7.13 -3.38 14.82
CA THR A 47 7.72 -4.42 13.96
C THR A 47 9.11 -4.76 14.47
N LYS A 48 9.29 -6.01 14.92
CA LYS A 48 10.58 -6.52 15.35
C LYS A 48 11.46 -6.79 14.13
N ILE A 49 12.60 -6.11 14.04
CA ILE A 49 13.59 -6.30 12.96
C ILE A 49 14.61 -7.36 13.40
N ASN A 50 15.13 -7.23 14.62
CA ASN A 50 15.95 -8.23 15.30
C ASN A 50 15.80 -8.04 16.82
N ASP A 51 16.58 -8.76 17.62
CA ASP A 51 16.47 -8.72 19.09
C ASP A 51 16.78 -7.36 19.71
N ASN A 52 17.49 -6.52 18.99
CA ASN A 52 17.88 -5.19 19.51
C ASN A 52 17.44 -4.05 18.57
N ARG A 53 16.49 -4.30 17.65
CA ARG A 53 15.97 -3.26 16.77
C ARG A 53 14.50 -3.48 16.44
N PHE A 54 13.71 -2.46 16.69
CA PHE A 54 12.27 -2.43 16.44
C PHE A 54 11.92 -1.15 15.68
N MET A 55 10.97 -1.26 14.76
CA MET A 55 10.33 -0.10 14.14
C MET A 55 9.01 0.16 14.86
N ILE A 56 8.80 1.38 15.31
CA ILE A 56 7.52 1.89 15.75
C ILE A 56 6.97 2.75 14.62
N SER A 57 5.74 2.51 14.21
CA SER A 57 5.10 3.27 13.13
C SER A 57 3.65 3.61 13.46
N TRP A 58 3.17 4.73 12.94
CA TRP A 58 1.79 5.20 13.06
C TRP A 58 1.44 6.10 11.87
N GLU A 59 0.17 6.23 11.58
CA GLU A 59 -0.34 7.18 10.60
C GLU A 59 -0.88 8.41 11.31
N GLU A 60 -0.51 9.58 10.83
CA GLU A 60 -1.11 10.86 11.21
C GLU A 60 -2.17 11.24 10.18
N TYR A 61 -3.34 11.60 10.66
CA TYR A 61 -4.45 12.14 9.89
C TYR A 61 -4.71 13.58 10.30
N VAL A 62 -5.01 14.40 9.32
CA VAL A 62 -5.54 15.75 9.57
C VAL A 62 -7.03 15.73 9.25
N SER A 63 -7.87 15.91 10.26
CA SER A 63 -9.30 16.10 10.04
C SER A 63 -9.51 17.49 9.47
N ASP A 64 -9.94 17.57 8.22
CA ASP A 64 -10.35 18.83 7.61
C ASP A 64 -11.83 19.06 7.92
N ASP A 65 -12.10 19.77 9.01
CA ASP A 65 -13.46 20.10 9.46
C ASP A 65 -14.30 20.86 8.41
N ASN A 66 -13.65 21.37 7.36
CA ASN A 66 -14.28 22.08 6.26
C ASN A 66 -14.70 21.18 5.10
N LYS A 67 -14.30 19.92 5.07
CA LYS A 67 -14.71 18.95 4.03
C LYS A 67 -15.90 18.09 4.47
N LYS A 68 -17.05 18.71 4.71
CA LYS A 68 -18.31 18.00 4.98
C LYS A 68 -18.81 17.08 3.84
N ASN A 69 -18.11 17.00 2.71
CA ASN A 69 -18.49 16.23 1.53
C ASN A 69 -17.39 15.33 0.95
N SER A 70 -16.30 15.05 1.64
CA SER A 70 -15.44 13.97 1.20
C SER A 70 -16.15 12.67 1.54
N SER A 71 -16.52 11.90 0.50
CA SER A 71 -17.09 10.58 0.70
C SER A 71 -16.13 9.79 1.61
N ALA A 72 -16.70 9.10 2.59
CA ALA A 72 -15.99 8.28 3.58
C ALA A 72 -15.16 7.13 2.95
N ASN A 73 -14.94 7.15 1.64
CA ASN A 73 -14.39 6.07 0.85
C ASN A 73 -12.92 6.25 0.44
N ASP A 74 -12.24 7.34 0.83
CA ASP A 74 -10.80 7.45 0.60
C ASP A 74 -10.07 8.01 1.84
N PRO A 75 -9.99 7.25 2.93
CA PRO A 75 -9.23 7.63 4.12
C PRO A 75 -7.71 7.67 3.87
N LEU A 76 -7.24 7.20 2.70
CA LEU A 76 -5.82 7.02 2.42
C LEU A 76 -5.18 8.20 1.70
N SER A 77 -5.94 9.18 1.24
CA SER A 77 -5.42 10.26 0.38
C SER A 77 -4.67 11.37 1.13
N SER A 78 -4.75 11.41 2.47
CA SER A 78 -4.13 12.46 3.29
C SER A 78 -3.37 11.96 4.52
N SER A 79 -3.12 10.64 4.64
CA SER A 79 -2.36 10.13 5.77
C SER A 79 -0.85 10.21 5.52
N THR A 80 -0.13 10.57 6.58
CA THR A 80 1.33 10.53 6.61
C THR A 80 1.76 9.41 7.54
N LEU A 81 2.54 8.46 7.03
CA LEU A 81 3.19 7.46 7.86
C LEU A 81 4.39 8.07 8.56
N HIS A 82 4.39 7.97 9.87
CA HIS A 82 5.49 8.29 10.76
C HIS A 82 6.14 7.02 11.27
N TYR A 83 7.44 6.98 11.37
CA TYR A 83 8.16 5.84 11.96
C TYR A 83 9.52 6.24 12.51
N LEU A 84 9.97 5.47 13.48
CA LEU A 84 11.31 5.57 14.07
C LEU A 84 11.81 4.20 14.50
N PHE A 85 13.11 4.08 14.71
CA PHE A 85 13.73 2.86 15.21
C PHE A 85 14.15 3.03 16.66
N VAL A 86 13.93 1.97 17.44
CA VAL A 86 14.32 1.87 18.85
C VAL A 86 15.06 0.57 19.11
N ASP A 87 15.88 0.53 20.15
CA ASP A 87 16.47 -0.71 20.67
C ASP A 87 15.49 -1.47 21.58
N GLY A 88 15.91 -2.65 22.05
CA GLY A 88 15.13 -3.47 22.96
C GLY A 88 14.84 -2.84 24.33
N LYS A 89 15.51 -1.73 24.67
CA LYS A 89 15.28 -0.93 25.88
C LYS A 89 14.45 0.33 25.60
N GLY A 90 13.96 0.52 24.38
CA GLY A 90 13.16 1.66 23.99
C GLY A 90 13.97 2.94 23.70
N LYS A 91 15.31 2.88 23.69
CA LYS A 91 16.13 4.01 23.30
C LYS A 91 16.05 4.24 21.80
N SER A 92 15.92 5.50 21.37
CA SER A 92 15.92 5.85 19.94
C SER A 92 17.24 5.49 19.28
N LEU A 93 17.17 4.78 18.16
CA LEU A 93 18.27 4.48 17.26
C LEU A 93 18.25 5.40 16.04
N SER A 94 17.17 6.15 15.84
CA SER A 94 17.03 7.11 14.74
C SER A 94 16.22 8.33 15.18
N LYS A 95 16.25 9.38 14.37
CA LYS A 95 15.20 10.40 14.35
C LYS A 95 13.91 9.79 13.81
N GLU A 96 12.81 10.51 13.90
CA GLU A 96 11.55 10.22 13.23
C GLU A 96 11.69 10.46 11.72
N PHE A 97 11.11 9.56 10.96
CA PHE A 97 10.96 9.65 9.51
C PHE A 97 9.49 9.78 9.16
N THR A 98 9.20 10.39 8.02
CA THR A 98 7.84 10.49 7.46
C THR A 98 7.82 10.11 6.00
N THR A 99 6.70 9.53 5.55
CA THR A 99 6.47 9.22 4.15
C THR A 99 4.99 9.15 3.83
N ALA A 100 4.61 9.49 2.61
CA ALA A 100 3.24 9.33 2.10
C ALA A 100 3.00 7.86 1.72
N ALA A 101 2.89 6.99 2.71
CA ALA A 101 2.76 5.56 2.54
C ALA A 101 1.77 5.02 3.59
N PRO A 102 0.49 4.83 3.23
CA PRO A 102 -0.49 4.32 4.18
C PRO A 102 -0.07 2.93 4.68
N ILE A 103 -0.27 2.67 5.96
CA ILE A 103 -0.03 1.37 6.53
C ILE A 103 -1.30 0.52 6.43
N SER A 104 -1.16 -0.74 6.03
CA SER A 104 -2.31 -1.64 6.00
C SER A 104 -2.64 -2.17 7.40
N ASP A 105 -3.81 -2.78 7.57
CA ASP A 105 -4.18 -3.46 8.80
C ASP A 105 -3.28 -4.66 9.11
N CYS A 106 -2.62 -5.20 8.09
CA CYS A 106 -1.68 -6.31 8.24
C CYS A 106 -0.40 -5.88 8.96
N GLN A 107 0.13 -6.77 9.81
CA GLN A 107 1.42 -6.57 10.44
C GLN A 107 2.52 -6.56 9.38
N PRO A 108 3.40 -5.55 9.33
CA PRO A 108 4.57 -5.54 8.46
C PRO A 108 5.48 -6.74 8.72
N VAL A 109 6.11 -7.24 7.68
CA VAL A 109 7.10 -8.33 7.77
C VAL A 109 8.51 -7.80 7.55
N VAL A 110 9.49 -8.53 8.04
CA VAL A 110 10.91 -8.16 7.85
C VAL A 110 11.58 -9.15 6.91
N LYS A 111 12.24 -8.61 5.89
CA LYS A 111 13.05 -9.37 4.95
C LYS A 111 14.31 -8.57 4.58
N ASP A 112 15.46 -9.17 4.67
CA ASP A 112 16.76 -8.59 4.28
C ASP A 112 16.99 -7.18 4.87
N SER A 113 16.80 -7.03 6.18
CA SER A 113 16.88 -5.75 6.92
C SER A 113 15.91 -4.67 6.40
N ARG A 114 14.85 -5.06 5.76
CA ARG A 114 13.79 -4.16 5.31
C ARG A 114 12.47 -4.53 5.94
N VAL A 115 11.74 -3.52 6.38
CA VAL A 115 10.34 -3.67 6.81
C VAL A 115 9.47 -3.54 5.57
N VAL A 116 8.73 -4.59 5.25
CA VAL A 116 7.91 -4.68 4.04
C VAL A 116 6.44 -4.81 4.42
N TYR A 117 5.60 -4.05 3.77
CA TYR A 117 4.15 -4.13 3.88
C TYR A 117 3.50 -3.72 2.56
N TYR A 118 2.21 -3.92 2.45
CA TYR A 118 1.45 -3.49 1.29
C TYR A 118 0.21 -2.70 1.71
N ALA A 119 -0.26 -1.86 0.81
CA ALA A 119 -1.58 -1.26 0.87
C ALA A 119 -2.22 -1.30 -0.52
N SER A 120 -3.51 -1.53 -0.57
CA SER A 120 -4.25 -1.61 -1.82
C SER A 120 -5.38 -0.59 -1.83
N ASN A 121 -5.70 -0.13 -3.01
CA ASN A 121 -6.96 0.51 -3.31
C ASN A 121 -7.65 -0.29 -4.44
N SER A 122 -8.79 0.18 -4.94
CA SER A 122 -9.57 -0.54 -5.94
C SER A 122 -8.78 -0.97 -7.19
N ASN A 123 -7.72 -0.25 -7.55
CA ASN A 123 -7.02 -0.41 -8.83
C ASN A 123 -5.52 -0.64 -8.70
N THR A 124 -4.95 -0.50 -7.50
CA THR A 124 -3.51 -0.66 -7.30
C THR A 124 -3.18 -1.46 -6.05
N LEU A 125 -2.11 -2.23 -6.14
CA LEU A 125 -1.45 -2.87 -5.02
C LEU A 125 -0.07 -2.22 -4.88
N ASN A 126 0.15 -1.55 -3.77
CA ASN A 126 1.39 -0.86 -3.45
C ASN A 126 2.18 -1.66 -2.43
N PHE A 127 3.39 -2.07 -2.79
CA PHE A 127 4.36 -2.61 -1.83
C PHE A 127 5.28 -1.50 -1.39
N TYR A 128 5.40 -1.36 -0.10
CA TYR A 128 6.31 -0.43 0.56
C TYR A 128 7.43 -1.20 1.22
N SER A 129 8.62 -0.62 1.22
CA SER A 129 9.81 -1.25 1.77
C SER A 129 10.66 -0.18 2.43
N ILE A 130 10.82 -0.26 3.76
CA ILE A 130 11.59 0.67 4.57
C ILE A 130 12.90 0.01 4.96
N ASN A 131 14.02 0.60 4.56
CA ASN A 131 15.34 0.14 4.97
C ASN A 131 15.56 0.45 6.45
N SER A 132 15.86 -0.58 7.25
CA SER A 132 15.99 -0.42 8.70
C SER A 132 17.23 0.36 9.12
N ASP A 133 18.26 0.45 8.29
CA ASP A 133 19.54 1.07 8.65
C ASP A 133 19.52 2.59 8.45
N ASN A 134 18.88 3.04 7.37
CA ASN A 134 18.86 4.47 7.01
C ASN A 134 17.47 5.09 6.97
N GLY A 135 16.42 4.30 7.20
CA GLY A 135 15.03 4.75 7.18
C GLY A 135 14.48 5.13 5.80
N LYS A 136 15.19 4.83 4.70
CA LYS A 136 14.68 5.15 3.38
C LYS A 136 13.51 4.27 3.01
N ALA A 137 12.40 4.89 2.62
CA ALA A 137 11.22 4.22 2.11
C ALA A 137 11.24 4.16 0.58
N ASP A 138 10.95 2.98 0.03
CA ASP A 138 10.76 2.76 -1.40
C ASP A 138 9.34 2.21 -1.63
N LYS A 139 8.76 2.54 -2.78
CA LYS A 139 7.43 2.07 -3.19
C LYS A 139 7.49 1.38 -4.54
N LYS A 140 6.80 0.25 -4.65
CA LYS A 140 6.55 -0.43 -5.92
C LYS A 140 5.06 -0.59 -6.11
N THR A 141 4.52 -0.02 -7.17
CA THR A 141 3.09 -0.05 -7.50
C THR A 141 2.85 -1.10 -8.58
N TYR A 142 1.85 -1.93 -8.35
CA TYR A 142 1.26 -2.82 -9.33
C TYR A 142 -0.18 -2.36 -9.57
N HIS A 143 -0.51 -2.18 -10.83
CA HIS A 143 -1.89 -1.88 -11.21
C HIS A 143 -2.64 -3.20 -11.40
N ILE A 144 -3.81 -3.29 -10.80
CA ILE A 144 -4.62 -4.51 -10.82
C ILE A 144 -5.29 -4.61 -12.19
N ALA A 145 -5.21 -5.78 -12.80
CA ALA A 145 -5.80 -6.12 -14.08
C ALA A 145 -6.71 -7.34 -13.93
N GLY A 146 -7.85 -7.18 -13.23
CA GLY A 146 -8.74 -8.27 -12.85
C GLY A 146 -8.27 -9.04 -11.61
N ASP A 147 -8.84 -10.19 -11.37
CA ASP A 147 -8.69 -10.91 -10.10
C ASP A 147 -7.27 -11.44 -9.86
N ASN A 148 -6.57 -11.83 -10.93
CA ASN A 148 -5.30 -12.55 -10.83
C ASN A 148 -4.18 -11.95 -11.69
N ALA A 149 -4.36 -10.75 -12.20
CA ALA A 149 -3.38 -10.12 -13.07
C ALA A 149 -3.07 -8.67 -12.65
N THR A 150 -1.90 -8.24 -13.01
CA THR A 150 -1.41 -6.88 -12.82
C THR A 150 -0.84 -6.34 -14.12
N TRP A 151 -0.78 -5.03 -14.25
CA TRP A 151 -0.14 -4.40 -15.38
C TRP A 151 0.91 -3.36 -14.95
N ASN A 152 1.84 -3.10 -15.84
CA ASN A 152 2.85 -2.06 -15.71
C ASN A 152 3.01 -1.33 -17.05
N PHE A 153 3.22 -0.01 -16.99
CA PHE A 153 3.48 0.79 -18.18
C PHE A 153 4.85 1.47 -18.08
N LYS A 154 5.67 1.29 -19.12
CA LYS A 154 6.98 1.93 -19.20
C LYS A 154 7.35 2.16 -20.66
N ASN A 155 7.76 3.38 -21.01
CA ASN A 155 8.28 3.74 -22.34
C ASN A 155 7.36 3.34 -23.53
N GLY A 156 6.06 3.47 -23.36
CA GLY A 156 5.09 3.11 -24.39
C GLY A 156 4.73 1.63 -24.44
N ILE A 157 5.26 0.82 -23.53
CA ILE A 157 5.00 -0.63 -23.43
C ILE A 157 4.11 -0.91 -22.22
N LEU A 158 2.95 -1.47 -22.47
CA LEU A 158 2.07 -2.03 -21.45
C LEU A 158 2.39 -3.52 -21.28
N THR A 159 2.81 -3.92 -20.11
CA THR A 159 3.07 -5.33 -19.76
C THR A 159 2.00 -5.83 -18.82
N ILE A 160 1.33 -6.91 -19.16
CA ILE A 160 0.35 -7.61 -18.33
C ILE A 160 0.96 -8.92 -17.85
N SER A 161 0.86 -9.17 -16.54
CA SER A 161 1.45 -10.32 -15.87
C SER A 161 0.47 -10.89 -14.85
N GLY A 162 0.50 -12.20 -14.64
CA GLY A 162 -0.39 -12.89 -13.70
C GLY A 162 -0.72 -14.27 -14.19
N TYR A 163 -1.88 -14.77 -13.81
CA TYR A 163 -2.34 -16.10 -14.22
C TYR A 163 -3.86 -16.14 -14.42
N GLY A 164 -4.32 -17.12 -15.22
CA GLY A 164 -5.74 -17.30 -15.52
C GLY A 164 -6.26 -16.38 -16.61
N PRO A 165 -7.59 -16.31 -16.78
CA PRO A 165 -8.21 -15.51 -17.81
C PRO A 165 -8.11 -14.01 -17.51
N LEU A 166 -7.85 -13.22 -18.52
CA LEU A 166 -8.10 -11.78 -18.51
C LEU A 166 -9.58 -11.54 -18.86
N SER A 167 -10.48 -11.97 -17.99
CA SER A 167 -11.91 -11.77 -18.17
C SER A 167 -12.53 -11.16 -16.93
N ILE A 168 -13.52 -10.31 -17.10
CA ILE A 168 -14.41 -9.94 -16.00
C ILE A 168 -15.26 -11.17 -15.71
N SER A 169 -15.19 -11.67 -14.48
CA SER A 169 -16.21 -12.58 -13.98
C SER A 169 -17.56 -11.87 -14.01
N THR A 170 -18.51 -12.41 -14.76
CA THR A 170 -19.90 -11.94 -14.79
C THR A 170 -20.70 -12.48 -13.58
N GLU A 171 -20.04 -13.09 -12.62
CA GLU A 171 -20.70 -13.64 -11.44
C GLU A 171 -21.08 -12.54 -10.45
N GLU A 172 -22.33 -12.56 -10.05
CA GLU A 172 -23.09 -11.56 -9.27
C GLU A 172 -22.55 -11.25 -7.86
N ASN A 173 -21.39 -11.75 -7.46
CA ASN A 173 -20.87 -11.64 -6.09
C ASN A 173 -19.67 -10.73 -5.90
N HIS A 174 -19.23 -10.02 -6.93
CA HIS A 174 -18.15 -9.04 -6.75
C HIS A 174 -18.70 -7.70 -6.26
N ARG A 175 -18.26 -7.28 -5.07
CA ARG A 175 -18.63 -6.04 -4.39
C ARG A 175 -18.29 -4.74 -5.12
N TYR A 176 -17.90 -4.81 -6.39
CA TYR A 176 -17.59 -3.64 -7.20
C TYR A 176 -18.45 -3.64 -8.45
N PRO A 177 -19.33 -2.63 -8.61
CA PRO A 177 -20.15 -2.52 -9.81
C PRO A 177 -19.26 -2.13 -10.99
N VAL A 178 -18.76 -3.11 -11.70
CA VAL A 178 -18.18 -2.88 -13.03
C VAL A 178 -19.36 -2.88 -13.99
N SER A 179 -19.61 -1.75 -14.63
CA SER A 179 -20.65 -1.61 -15.64
C SER A 179 -20.47 -2.70 -16.71
N SER A 180 -21.43 -3.60 -16.79
CA SER A 180 -21.39 -4.88 -17.49
C SER A 180 -21.39 -4.85 -19.01
N THR A 181 -21.20 -3.72 -19.64
CA THR A 181 -21.40 -3.58 -21.10
C THR A 181 -20.17 -3.16 -21.91
N LYS A 182 -19.04 -2.99 -21.28
CA LYS A 182 -17.82 -2.56 -21.99
C LYS A 182 -16.66 -3.44 -21.60
N GLY A 183 -15.94 -3.92 -22.59
CA GLY A 183 -14.82 -4.83 -22.47
C GLY A 183 -13.91 -4.54 -21.30
N TRP A 184 -13.21 -5.53 -20.89
CA TRP A 184 -12.44 -5.72 -19.68
C TRP A 184 -11.53 -4.56 -19.26
N PHE A 185 -11.05 -3.81 -20.20
CA PHE A 185 -10.47 -2.50 -20.02
C PHE A 185 -11.53 -1.43 -20.29
N SER A 186 -12.59 -1.39 -19.50
CA SER A 186 -13.47 -0.23 -19.49
C SER A 186 -12.72 0.94 -18.85
N PHE A 187 -11.88 1.54 -19.62
CA PHE A 187 -11.02 2.68 -19.30
C PHE A 187 -11.78 3.97 -18.95
N SER A 188 -13.08 3.87 -18.78
CA SER A 188 -13.93 5.05 -18.74
C SER A 188 -13.81 5.84 -17.44
N ASN A 189 -13.31 5.27 -16.34
CA ASN A 189 -13.34 5.96 -15.05
C ASN A 189 -12.04 5.92 -14.23
N ASP A 190 -11.03 5.15 -14.63
CA ASP A 190 -9.74 5.16 -13.94
C ASP A 190 -8.84 6.27 -14.47
N SER A 191 -8.57 7.26 -13.63
CA SER A 191 -7.72 8.41 -13.99
C SER A 191 -6.30 8.01 -14.38
N SER A 192 -5.76 6.94 -13.79
CA SER A 192 -4.39 6.45 -14.08
C SER A 192 -4.28 5.93 -15.51
N TRP A 193 -5.32 5.29 -16.00
CA TRP A 193 -5.36 4.73 -17.32
C TRP A 193 -5.59 5.79 -18.42
N LYS A 194 -6.43 6.78 -18.14
CA LYS A 194 -6.64 7.91 -19.07
C LYS A 194 -5.33 8.60 -19.42
N ALA A 195 -4.40 8.67 -18.46
CA ALA A 195 -3.12 9.31 -18.66
C ALA A 195 -2.18 8.56 -19.62
N ILE A 196 -2.31 7.25 -19.75
CA ILE A 196 -1.37 6.41 -20.52
C ILE A 196 -1.93 5.83 -21.83
N LYS A 197 -3.25 5.74 -21.99
CA LYS A 197 -3.88 5.07 -23.14
C LYS A 197 -3.38 5.56 -24.50
N ASN A 198 -3.17 6.87 -24.64
CA ASN A 198 -2.66 7.51 -25.86
C ASN A 198 -1.14 7.39 -26.04
N GLN A 199 -0.45 6.71 -25.11
CA GLN A 199 0.99 6.50 -25.14
C GLN A 199 1.34 5.02 -25.35
N ILE A 200 0.37 4.11 -25.30
CA ILE A 200 0.60 2.66 -25.45
C ILE A 200 0.82 2.35 -26.92
N ARG A 201 2.03 1.92 -27.23
CA ARG A 201 2.44 1.51 -28.57
C ARG A 201 2.63 0.00 -28.69
N LYS A 202 2.91 -0.67 -27.59
CA LYS A 202 3.07 -2.12 -27.54
C LYS A 202 2.40 -2.67 -26.28
N VAL A 203 1.74 -3.83 -26.42
CA VAL A 203 1.24 -4.63 -25.31
C VAL A 203 2.01 -5.95 -25.26
N ILE A 204 2.45 -6.35 -24.09
CA ILE A 204 3.08 -7.64 -23.83
C ILE A 204 2.23 -8.42 -22.83
N ILE A 205 1.74 -9.59 -23.24
CA ILE A 205 1.04 -10.52 -22.36
C ILE A 205 2.03 -11.60 -21.92
N LYS A 206 2.34 -11.62 -20.63
CA LYS A 206 3.30 -12.58 -20.06
C LYS A 206 2.70 -13.99 -19.93
N PRO A 207 3.55 -15.04 -19.83
CA PRO A 207 3.09 -16.40 -19.54
C PRO A 207 2.27 -16.45 -18.26
N GLY A 208 1.29 -17.36 -18.22
CA GLY A 208 0.37 -17.50 -17.10
C GLY A 208 -1.05 -16.98 -17.41
N ILE A 209 -1.16 -15.99 -18.29
CA ILE A 209 -2.47 -15.55 -18.81
C ILE A 209 -2.97 -16.62 -19.77
N THR A 210 -4.21 -17.08 -19.56
CA THR A 210 -4.78 -18.20 -20.34
C THR A 210 -5.77 -17.75 -21.40
N SER A 211 -6.44 -16.63 -21.24
CA SER A 211 -7.34 -16.07 -22.24
C SER A 211 -7.37 -14.55 -22.19
N ILE A 212 -7.76 -13.94 -23.30
CA ILE A 212 -7.92 -12.49 -23.43
C ILE A 212 -9.36 -12.25 -23.91
N SER A 213 -10.08 -11.38 -23.21
CA SER A 213 -11.46 -11.09 -23.56
C SER A 213 -11.56 -10.35 -24.91
N GLU A 214 -12.68 -10.53 -25.57
CA GLU A 214 -13.04 -9.76 -26.76
C GLU A 214 -12.90 -8.25 -26.48
N ARG A 215 -12.33 -7.53 -27.40
CA ARG A 215 -12.13 -6.05 -27.33
C ARG A 215 -11.19 -5.59 -26.21
N ALA A 216 -10.33 -6.45 -25.67
CA ALA A 216 -9.41 -6.10 -24.59
C ALA A 216 -8.54 -4.87 -24.85
N PHE A 217 -8.23 -4.56 -26.10
CA PHE A 217 -7.34 -3.45 -26.49
C PHE A 217 -8.04 -2.39 -27.37
N VAL A 218 -9.36 -2.33 -27.30
CA VAL A 218 -10.13 -1.26 -27.96
C VAL A 218 -9.80 0.08 -27.31
N SER A 219 -9.75 1.13 -28.12
CA SER A 219 -9.45 2.51 -27.67
C SER A 219 -8.01 2.79 -27.29
N LEU A 220 -7.06 2.04 -27.84
CA LEU A 220 -5.64 2.34 -27.79
C LEU A 220 -5.17 2.88 -29.16
N PRO A 221 -5.26 4.19 -29.43
CA PRO A 221 -5.08 4.75 -30.78
C PRO A 221 -3.66 4.61 -31.32
N GLU A 222 -2.66 4.54 -30.44
CA GLU A 222 -1.25 4.43 -30.79
C GLU A 222 -0.72 2.99 -30.79
N LEU A 223 -1.57 1.98 -30.51
CA LEU A 223 -1.15 0.59 -30.43
C LEU A 223 -0.72 0.06 -31.80
N LYS A 224 0.52 -0.43 -31.88
CA LYS A 224 1.14 -0.96 -33.10
C LYS A 224 1.43 -2.45 -33.01
N GLU A 225 1.62 -2.98 -31.82
CA GLU A 225 2.08 -4.36 -31.61
C GLU A 225 1.46 -4.96 -30.35
N VAL A 226 1.05 -6.21 -30.45
CA VAL A 226 0.66 -7.05 -29.30
C VAL A 226 1.52 -8.31 -29.33
N ASP A 227 2.34 -8.50 -28.29
CA ASP A 227 3.18 -9.69 -28.08
C ASP A 227 2.49 -10.60 -27.06
N ILE A 228 1.96 -11.71 -27.52
CA ILE A 228 1.28 -12.70 -26.67
C ILE A 228 2.23 -13.87 -26.46
N GLN A 229 2.75 -13.99 -25.26
CA GLN A 229 3.65 -15.06 -24.89
C GLN A 229 2.88 -16.37 -24.63
N LYS A 230 3.62 -17.50 -24.53
CA LYS A 230 3.03 -18.85 -24.41
C LYS A 230 2.00 -18.96 -23.27
N GLY A 231 0.89 -19.63 -23.53
CA GLY A 231 -0.14 -19.94 -22.52
C GLY A 231 -1.53 -19.40 -22.83
N VAL A 232 -1.65 -18.40 -23.69
CA VAL A 232 -2.96 -17.92 -24.13
C VAL A 232 -3.55 -18.88 -25.14
N THR A 233 -4.70 -19.46 -24.83
CA THR A 233 -5.36 -20.49 -25.65
C THR A 233 -6.68 -20.03 -26.25
N LYS A 234 -7.18 -18.87 -25.87
CA LYS A 234 -8.47 -18.34 -26.34
C LYS A 234 -8.50 -16.81 -26.36
#